data_9645957b151ad23cc9499f9016247ccf
#
_entry.id   9645957b151ad23cc9499f9016247ccf
#
_cell.length_a   1.000
_cell.length_b   1.000
_cell.length_c   1.000
_cell.angle_alpha   90.00
_cell.angle_beta   90.00
_cell.angle_gamma   90.00
#
_symmetry.space_group_name_H-M   'P 1'
#
loop_
_entity.id
_entity.type
_entity.pdbx_description
1 polymer ?
#
loop_
_entity_poly.entity_id
_entity_poly.type
_entity_poly.pdbx_seq_one_letter_code
_entity_poly.pdbx_strand_id
1 'polypeptide(L)'
;YYESPTRGVAGCTVDQCSQAINPVGTITVWWLGVLALAVVVWWWLVRRDWRAGAIAAGIVGGYLPWFAFADRTIYAFYAVAFEPWVVLAVTFVIALFVGRREDDPQRWRTRWFIVGGYLLLTLAMFAFFHPIYVGETIPYDHWRWRMWLPSWI
;
A
#
# COMPACT_ATOMS: atom_id res chain seq x y z
N TYR A 1 -16.72 -2.21 9.01
CA TYR A 1 -16.55 -2.95 10.27
C TYR A 1 -16.27 -1.95 11.39
N TYR A 2 -17.18 -1.84 12.36
CA TYR A 2 -17.04 -0.95 13.52
C TYR A 2 -16.44 -1.73 14.70
N GLU A 3 -15.29 -1.30 15.19
CA GLU A 3 -14.67 -1.84 16.38
C GLU A 3 -15.18 -1.10 17.62
N SER A 4 -15.83 -1.82 18.51
CA SER A 4 -16.24 -1.28 19.81
C SER A 4 -15.10 -1.44 20.83
N PRO A 5 -14.87 -0.45 21.71
CA PRO A 5 -13.86 -0.60 22.75
C PRO A 5 -14.25 -1.75 23.69
N THR A 6 -13.30 -2.63 23.97
CA THR A 6 -13.49 -3.78 24.86
C THR A 6 -12.82 -3.55 26.21
N ARG A 7 -13.44 -4.08 27.28
CA ARG A 7 -12.90 -4.04 28.65
C ARG A 7 -12.49 -5.43 29.09
N GLY A 8 -11.47 -5.51 29.95
CA GLY A 8 -11.05 -6.78 30.54
C GLY A 8 -10.34 -7.75 29.58
N VAL A 9 -9.81 -7.24 28.46
CA VAL A 9 -9.01 -8.04 27.53
C VAL A 9 -7.64 -8.34 28.15
N ALA A 10 -7.17 -9.57 28.01
CA ALA A 10 -5.84 -9.96 28.46
C ALA A 10 -4.76 -9.08 27.79
N GLY A 11 -3.87 -8.51 28.61
CA GLY A 11 -2.84 -7.57 28.13
C GLY A 11 -3.29 -6.12 28.04
N CYS A 12 -4.53 -5.79 28.32
CA CYS A 12 -5.00 -4.41 28.38
C CYS A 12 -4.54 -3.72 29.67
N THR A 13 -3.79 -2.63 29.55
CA THR A 13 -3.25 -1.86 30.69
C THR A 13 -4.11 -0.62 31.02
N VAL A 14 -5.14 -0.39 30.26
CA VAL A 14 -6.07 0.75 30.38
C VAL A 14 -7.53 0.27 30.40
N ASP A 15 -8.48 1.16 30.70
CA ASP A 15 -9.91 0.78 30.82
C ASP A 15 -10.52 0.24 29.53
N GLN A 16 -10.02 0.69 28.36
CA GLN A 16 -10.57 0.34 27.07
C GLN A 16 -9.44 0.04 26.08
N CYS A 17 -9.48 -1.13 25.45
CA CYS A 17 -8.54 -1.57 24.43
C CYS A 17 -9.26 -2.03 23.17
N SER A 18 -8.51 -2.10 22.08
CA SER A 18 -8.90 -2.76 20.82
C SER A 18 -7.93 -3.89 20.50
N GLN A 19 -8.45 -4.99 19.98
CA GLN A 19 -7.68 -6.13 19.47
C GLN A 19 -8.23 -6.55 18.11
N ALA A 20 -8.34 -5.58 17.20
CA ALA A 20 -8.86 -5.83 15.86
C ALA A 20 -7.73 -5.99 14.84
N ILE A 21 -7.93 -6.89 13.88
CA ILE A 21 -7.10 -6.98 12.68
C ILE A 21 -7.80 -6.17 11.58
N ASN A 22 -7.19 -5.07 11.18
CA ASN A 22 -7.68 -4.22 10.12
C ASN A 22 -6.86 -4.48 8.84
N PRO A 23 -7.48 -4.96 7.75
CA PRO A 23 -6.79 -5.25 6.49
C PRO A 23 -6.53 -3.95 5.70
N VAL A 24 -5.85 -3.00 6.32
CA VAL A 24 -5.42 -1.75 5.70
C VAL A 24 -4.03 -1.99 5.11
N GLY A 25 -3.89 -1.94 3.81
CA GLY A 25 -2.58 -2.06 3.18
C GLY A 25 -1.64 -0.91 3.54
N THR A 26 -0.32 -1.09 3.36
CA THR A 26 0.67 -0.02 3.60
C THR A 26 0.35 1.19 2.72
N ILE A 27 -0.13 2.27 3.33
CA ILE A 27 -0.73 3.44 2.66
C ILE A 27 0.21 4.01 1.60
N THR A 28 1.49 4.18 1.94
CA THR A 28 2.49 4.73 1.02
C THR A 28 2.68 3.88 -0.24
N VAL A 29 2.58 2.56 -0.14
CA VAL A 29 2.69 1.65 -1.30
C VAL A 29 1.43 1.72 -2.15
N TRP A 30 0.25 1.65 -1.52
CA TRP A 30 -1.02 1.64 -2.26
C TRP A 30 -1.32 2.96 -2.95
N TRP A 31 -1.14 4.08 -2.27
CA TRP A 31 -1.42 5.40 -2.87
C TRP A 31 -0.42 5.76 -3.97
N LEU A 32 0.87 5.50 -3.73
CA LEU A 32 1.86 5.66 -4.78
C LEU A 32 1.63 4.65 -5.91
N GLY A 33 1.15 3.44 -5.60
CA GLY A 33 0.77 2.41 -6.57
C GLY A 33 -0.29 2.86 -7.55
N VAL A 34 -1.34 3.56 -7.09
CA VAL A 34 -2.38 4.13 -7.97
C VAL A 34 -1.77 5.15 -8.94
N LEU A 35 -0.91 6.05 -8.43
CA LEU A 35 -0.22 7.02 -9.27
C LEU A 35 0.76 6.34 -10.24
N ALA A 36 1.49 5.35 -9.75
CA ALA A 36 2.42 4.57 -10.55
C ALA A 36 1.70 3.81 -11.67
N LEU A 37 0.52 3.25 -11.40
CA LEU A 37 -0.29 2.59 -12.42
C LEU A 37 -0.66 3.54 -13.56
N ALA A 38 -1.08 4.76 -13.24
CA ALA A 38 -1.38 5.77 -14.27
C ALA A 38 -0.15 6.06 -15.15
N VAL A 39 1.04 6.20 -14.53
CA VAL A 39 2.30 6.41 -15.25
C VAL A 39 2.65 5.19 -16.10
N VAL A 40 2.52 3.96 -15.57
CA VAL A 40 2.80 2.70 -16.28
C VAL A 40 1.91 2.55 -17.51
N VAL A 41 0.60 2.78 -17.36
CA VAL A 41 -0.36 2.71 -18.49
C VAL A 41 -0.01 3.75 -19.54
N TRP A 42 0.22 5.00 -19.12
CA TRP A 42 0.62 6.06 -20.04
C TRP A 42 1.93 5.72 -20.77
N TRP A 43 2.94 5.23 -20.06
CA TRP A 43 4.23 4.84 -20.64
C TRP A 43 4.09 3.70 -21.64
N TRP A 44 3.28 2.69 -21.33
CA TRP A 44 2.97 1.61 -22.24
C TRP A 44 2.32 2.13 -23.54
N LEU A 45 1.31 2.96 -23.42
CA LEU A 45 0.59 3.48 -24.59
C LEU A 45 1.48 4.36 -25.49
N VAL A 46 2.34 5.21 -24.90
CA VAL A 46 3.17 6.17 -25.64
C VAL A 46 4.46 5.54 -26.13
N ARG A 47 5.15 4.79 -25.27
CA ARG A 47 6.48 4.24 -25.57
C ARG A 47 6.44 2.79 -26.05
N ARG A 48 5.29 2.14 -25.99
CA ARG A 48 5.11 0.72 -26.34
C ARG A 48 6.08 -0.21 -25.60
N ASP A 49 6.49 0.17 -24.38
CA ASP A 49 7.38 -0.66 -23.56
C ASP A 49 6.60 -1.88 -23.05
N TRP A 50 7.05 -3.07 -23.47
CA TRP A 50 6.40 -4.33 -23.10
C TRP A 50 6.39 -4.61 -21.60
N ARG A 51 7.40 -4.09 -20.87
CA ARG A 51 7.50 -4.25 -19.40
C ARG A 51 6.36 -3.50 -18.70
N ALA A 52 6.11 -2.26 -19.11
CA ALA A 52 4.98 -1.50 -18.64
C ALA A 52 3.66 -2.18 -19.01
N GLY A 53 3.55 -2.73 -20.23
CA GLY A 53 2.39 -3.51 -20.67
C GLY A 53 2.14 -4.76 -19.84
N ALA A 54 3.19 -5.50 -19.49
CA ALA A 54 3.09 -6.69 -18.65
C ALA A 54 2.61 -6.37 -17.23
N ILE A 55 3.13 -5.29 -16.62
CA ILE A 55 2.69 -4.81 -15.32
C ILE A 55 1.20 -4.42 -15.37
N ALA A 56 0.80 -3.61 -16.35
CA ALA A 56 -0.59 -3.22 -16.54
C ALA A 56 -1.52 -4.44 -16.73
N ALA A 57 -1.11 -5.41 -17.55
CA ALA A 57 -1.87 -6.64 -17.79
C ALA A 57 -2.03 -7.46 -16.50
N GLY A 58 -1.01 -7.54 -15.65
CA GLY A 58 -1.08 -8.24 -14.36
C GLY A 58 -2.07 -7.59 -13.40
N ILE A 59 -2.10 -6.26 -13.33
CA ILE A 59 -3.09 -5.53 -12.50
C ILE A 59 -4.49 -5.72 -13.08
N VAL A 60 -4.65 -5.58 -14.39
CA VAL A 60 -5.93 -5.78 -15.09
C VAL A 60 -6.45 -7.20 -14.85
N GLY A 61 -5.61 -8.22 -15.04
CA GLY A 61 -5.97 -9.61 -14.83
C GLY A 61 -6.28 -9.98 -13.39
N GLY A 62 -5.63 -9.33 -12.42
CA GLY A 62 -5.88 -9.57 -10.99
C GLY A 62 -7.07 -8.77 -10.42
N TYR A 63 -7.40 -7.61 -10.99
CA TYR A 63 -8.40 -6.69 -10.45
C TYR A 63 -9.73 -6.69 -11.22
N LEU A 64 -9.70 -6.64 -12.57
CA LEU A 64 -10.93 -6.54 -13.38
C LEU A 64 -11.90 -7.73 -13.24
N PRO A 65 -11.48 -8.98 -13.03
CA PRO A 65 -12.42 -10.09 -12.85
C PRO A 65 -13.41 -9.88 -11.69
N TRP A 66 -13.05 -9.09 -10.68
CA TRP A 66 -13.93 -8.79 -9.55
C TRP A 66 -15.19 -8.02 -9.93
N PHE A 67 -15.13 -7.18 -10.97
CA PHE A 67 -16.31 -6.47 -11.47
C PHE A 67 -17.32 -7.41 -12.15
N ALA A 68 -16.88 -8.55 -12.68
CA ALA A 68 -17.78 -9.56 -13.25
C ALA A 68 -18.54 -10.35 -12.17
N PHE A 69 -18.08 -10.28 -10.92
CA PHE A 69 -18.66 -10.99 -9.78
C PHE A 69 -19.01 -10.02 -8.65
N ALA A 70 -19.59 -8.85 -8.99
CA ALA A 70 -19.90 -7.78 -8.04
C ALA A 70 -20.88 -8.18 -6.92
N ASP A 71 -21.71 -9.19 -7.15
CA ASP A 71 -22.69 -9.70 -6.17
C ASP A 71 -22.05 -10.57 -5.07
N ARG A 72 -20.77 -10.92 -5.21
CA ARG A 72 -20.05 -11.69 -4.20
C ARG A 72 -19.36 -10.79 -3.18
N THR A 73 -19.33 -11.23 -1.94
CA THR A 73 -18.55 -10.55 -0.90
C THR A 73 -17.08 -10.54 -1.28
N ILE A 74 -16.51 -9.34 -1.44
CA ILE A 74 -15.10 -9.14 -1.77
C ILE A 74 -14.35 -8.86 -0.46
N TYR A 75 -13.36 -9.69 -0.16
CA TYR A 75 -12.51 -9.52 1.01
C TYR A 75 -11.18 -8.86 0.64
N ALA A 76 -10.64 -8.04 1.53
CA ALA A 76 -9.39 -7.33 1.31
C ALA A 76 -8.19 -8.25 0.98
N PHE A 77 -8.17 -9.49 1.47
CA PHE A 77 -7.09 -10.44 1.16
C PHE A 77 -7.01 -10.84 -0.32
N TYR A 78 -8.07 -10.64 -1.10
CA TYR A 78 -7.99 -10.86 -2.55
C TYR A 78 -7.03 -9.90 -3.25
N ALA A 79 -6.69 -8.77 -2.62
CA ALA A 79 -5.70 -7.84 -3.15
C ALA A 79 -4.32 -8.48 -3.35
N VAL A 80 -3.99 -9.56 -2.62
CA VAL A 80 -2.76 -10.35 -2.79
C VAL A 80 -2.56 -10.80 -4.25
N ALA A 81 -3.64 -11.03 -5.01
CA ALA A 81 -3.54 -11.46 -6.40
C ALA A 81 -2.89 -10.41 -7.32
N PHE A 82 -3.09 -9.12 -7.05
CA PHE A 82 -2.53 -8.04 -7.88
C PHE A 82 -1.52 -7.15 -7.14
N GLU A 83 -1.33 -7.32 -5.83
CA GLU A 83 -0.35 -6.58 -5.03
C GLU A 83 1.08 -6.65 -5.60
N PRO A 84 1.61 -7.81 -6.04
CA PRO A 84 2.95 -7.88 -6.65
C PRO A 84 3.09 -6.95 -7.85
N TRP A 85 2.03 -6.80 -8.65
CA TRP A 85 2.02 -5.92 -9.81
C TRP A 85 1.97 -4.44 -9.42
N VAL A 86 1.32 -4.10 -8.31
CA VAL A 86 1.37 -2.75 -7.73
C VAL A 86 2.79 -2.39 -7.30
N VAL A 87 3.47 -3.30 -6.61
CA VAL A 87 4.88 -3.12 -6.21
C VAL A 87 5.79 -2.99 -7.43
N LEU A 88 5.57 -3.79 -8.47
CA LEU A 88 6.31 -3.69 -9.74
C LEU A 88 6.04 -2.35 -10.44
N ALA A 89 4.81 -1.83 -10.41
CA ALA A 89 4.48 -0.51 -10.97
C ALA A 89 5.26 0.60 -10.24
N VAL A 90 5.25 0.59 -8.91
CA VAL A 90 6.04 1.54 -8.09
C VAL A 90 7.53 1.44 -8.41
N THR A 91 8.06 0.22 -8.46
CA THR A 91 9.48 -0.04 -8.78
C THR A 91 9.84 0.46 -10.18
N PHE A 92 8.97 0.23 -11.16
CA PHE A 92 9.14 0.72 -12.53
C PHE A 92 9.22 2.24 -12.58
N VAL A 93 8.30 2.94 -11.89
CA VAL A 93 8.30 4.40 -11.82
C VAL A 93 9.53 4.93 -11.09
N ILE A 94 9.96 4.29 -10.00
CA ILE A 94 11.22 4.63 -9.33
C ILE A 94 12.40 4.48 -10.29
N ALA A 95 12.46 3.41 -11.07
CA ALA A 95 13.53 3.21 -12.04
C ALA A 95 13.55 4.29 -13.13
N LEU A 96 12.37 4.70 -13.63
CA LEU A 96 12.25 5.83 -14.56
C LEU A 96 12.71 7.16 -13.91
N PHE A 97 12.31 7.39 -12.67
CA PHE A 97 12.67 8.61 -11.94
C PHE A 97 14.16 8.69 -11.66
N VAL A 98 14.79 7.61 -11.21
CA VAL A 98 16.23 7.58 -10.91
C VAL A 98 17.05 7.77 -12.19
N GLY A 99 16.67 7.13 -13.31
CA GLY A 99 17.39 7.19 -14.56
C GLY A 99 18.77 6.52 -14.50
N ARG A 100 19.63 6.86 -15.47
CA ARG A 100 20.99 6.31 -15.54
C ARG A 100 21.99 7.23 -14.84
N ARG A 101 22.96 6.64 -14.17
CA ARG A 101 24.04 7.37 -13.49
C ARG A 101 24.92 8.16 -14.47
N GLU A 102 25.06 7.66 -15.69
CA GLU A 102 25.93 8.19 -16.74
C GLU A 102 25.43 9.55 -17.27
N ASP A 103 24.09 9.78 -17.23
CA ASP A 103 23.49 11.01 -17.75
C ASP A 103 23.82 12.23 -16.87
N ASP A 104 23.70 12.12 -15.53
CA ASP A 104 24.02 13.16 -14.56
C ASP A 104 24.26 12.52 -13.17
N PRO A 105 25.52 12.31 -12.76
CA PRO A 105 25.86 11.67 -11.48
C PRO A 105 25.33 12.41 -10.25
N GLN A 106 25.26 13.74 -10.31
CA GLN A 106 24.79 14.54 -9.16
C GLN A 106 23.27 14.37 -8.97
N ARG A 107 22.51 14.50 -10.04
CA ARG A 107 21.05 14.29 -10.02
C ARG A 107 20.71 12.85 -9.66
N TRP A 108 21.47 11.89 -10.15
CA TRP A 108 21.28 10.48 -9.82
C TRP A 108 21.41 10.24 -8.31
N ARG A 109 22.43 10.81 -7.65
CA ARG A 109 22.59 10.73 -6.19
C ARG A 109 21.41 11.37 -5.45
N THR A 110 21.01 12.57 -5.84
CA THR A 110 19.86 13.27 -5.23
C THR A 110 18.57 12.45 -5.35
N ARG A 111 18.31 11.86 -6.49
CA ARG A 111 17.13 11.01 -6.72
C ARG A 111 17.15 9.77 -5.83
N TRP A 112 18.30 9.15 -5.62
CA TRP A 112 18.44 8.04 -4.68
C TRP A 112 18.20 8.45 -3.22
N PHE A 113 18.58 9.64 -2.81
CA PHE A 113 18.22 10.16 -1.49
C PHE A 113 16.70 10.32 -1.33
N ILE A 114 16.00 10.79 -2.37
CA ILE A 114 14.54 10.91 -2.38
C ILE A 114 13.90 9.51 -2.26
N VAL A 115 14.38 8.55 -3.03
CA VAL A 115 13.90 7.15 -2.97
C VAL A 115 14.18 6.56 -1.58
N GLY A 116 15.37 6.79 -1.01
CA GLY A 116 15.70 6.38 0.35
C GLY A 116 14.74 6.97 1.39
N GLY A 117 14.43 8.25 1.28
CA GLY A 117 13.43 8.93 2.12
C GLY A 117 12.03 8.30 1.99
N TYR A 118 11.60 7.97 0.77
CA TYR A 118 10.35 7.27 0.53
C TYR A 118 10.34 5.86 1.18
N LEU A 119 11.43 5.11 1.06
CA LEU A 119 11.53 3.77 1.67
C LEU A 119 11.50 3.85 3.20
N LEU A 120 12.20 4.84 3.78
CA LEU A 120 12.16 5.09 5.22
C LEU A 120 10.76 5.49 5.70
N LEU A 121 10.07 6.35 4.94
CA LEU A 121 8.67 6.70 5.23
C LEU A 121 7.76 5.47 5.16
N THR A 122 7.95 4.61 4.17
CA THR A 122 7.18 3.37 4.01
C THR A 122 7.41 2.43 5.19
N LEU A 123 8.66 2.30 5.64
CA LEU A 123 9.00 1.50 6.82
C LEU A 123 8.38 2.10 8.10
N ALA A 124 8.44 3.42 8.26
CA ALA A 124 7.83 4.11 9.40
C ALA A 124 6.30 3.94 9.42
N MET A 125 5.64 4.04 8.26
CA MET A 125 4.20 3.79 8.13
C MET A 125 3.86 2.33 8.45
N PHE A 126 4.62 1.38 7.94
CA PHE A 126 4.44 -0.03 8.29
C PHE A 126 4.56 -0.26 9.80
N ALA A 127 5.58 0.29 10.44
CA ALA A 127 5.77 0.18 11.88
C ALA A 127 4.63 0.84 12.67
N PHE A 128 4.14 2.01 12.22
CA PHE A 128 3.03 2.70 12.84
C PHE A 128 1.72 1.88 12.78
N PHE A 129 1.44 1.25 11.65
CA PHE A 129 0.23 0.44 11.45
C PHE A 129 0.39 -1.03 11.90
N HIS A 130 1.61 -1.49 12.20
CA HIS A 130 1.91 -2.88 12.57
C HIS A 130 0.96 -3.47 13.62
N PRO A 131 0.62 -2.78 14.73
CA PRO A 131 -0.26 -3.35 15.76
C PRO A 131 -1.62 -3.78 15.22
N ILE A 132 -2.19 -3.05 14.27
CA ILE A 132 -3.49 -3.40 13.68
C ILE A 132 -3.39 -4.43 12.55
N TYR A 133 -2.19 -4.71 12.04
CA TYR A 133 -1.99 -5.79 11.07
C TYR A 133 -1.93 -7.16 11.77
N VAL A 134 -1.37 -7.21 12.98
CA VAL A 134 -1.19 -8.46 13.72
C VAL A 134 -2.19 -8.66 14.86
N GLY A 135 -3.10 -7.71 15.07
CA GLY A 135 -4.12 -7.80 16.12
C GLY A 135 -3.55 -7.66 17.54
N GLU A 136 -2.53 -6.81 17.72
CA GLU A 136 -2.03 -6.52 19.07
C GLU A 136 -3.09 -5.83 19.92
N THR A 137 -3.10 -6.15 21.22
CA THR A 137 -3.95 -5.45 22.18
C THR A 137 -3.36 -4.08 22.44
N ILE A 138 -4.03 -3.03 21.95
CA ILE A 138 -3.61 -1.63 22.10
C ILE A 138 -4.71 -0.80 22.74
N PRO A 139 -4.39 0.32 23.44
CA PRO A 139 -5.37 1.29 23.89
C PRO A 139 -6.28 1.72 22.76
N TYR A 140 -7.59 1.86 23.04
CA TYR A 140 -8.57 2.20 22.01
C TYR A 140 -8.27 3.52 21.29
N ASP A 141 -7.74 4.52 22.00
CA ASP A 141 -7.32 5.78 21.40
C ASP A 141 -6.19 5.59 20.38
N HIS A 142 -5.23 4.69 20.68
CA HIS A 142 -4.14 4.37 19.75
C HIS A 142 -4.64 3.65 18.50
N TRP A 143 -5.65 2.80 18.63
CA TRP A 143 -6.33 2.21 17.48
C TRP A 143 -7.02 3.29 16.65
N ARG A 144 -7.78 4.20 17.30
CA ARG A 144 -8.50 5.28 16.64
C ARG A 144 -7.57 6.24 15.87
N TRP A 145 -6.38 6.54 16.37
CA TRP A 145 -5.39 7.35 15.65
C TRP A 145 -4.94 6.74 14.31
N ARG A 146 -5.09 5.43 14.14
CA ARG A 146 -4.76 4.70 12.90
C ARG A 146 -5.93 4.65 11.92
N MET A 147 -7.12 5.03 12.35
CA MET A 147 -8.32 5.07 11.51
C MET A 147 -8.45 6.45 10.85
N TRP A 148 -7.67 6.66 9.79
CA TRP A 148 -7.61 7.96 9.11
C TRP A 148 -8.81 8.24 8.21
N LEU A 149 -9.48 7.21 7.72
CA LEU A 149 -10.69 7.35 6.90
C LEU A 149 -11.90 6.79 7.64
N PRO A 150 -13.05 7.47 7.59
CA PRO A 150 -14.29 6.97 8.19
C PRO A 150 -14.72 5.59 7.69
N SER A 151 -14.33 5.24 6.46
CA SER A 151 -14.62 3.94 5.84
C SER A 151 -13.79 2.78 6.42
N TRP A 152 -12.83 3.06 7.29
CA TRP A 152 -12.01 2.03 7.96
C TRP A 152 -12.56 1.59 9.31
N ILE A 153 -13.57 2.31 9.81
CA ILE A 153 -14.26 2.07 11.07
C ILE A 153 -15.53 1.24 10.85
#